data_cb02356ddf700f483b77083fe6c9bb0c
#
_entry.id   cb02356ddf700f483b77083fe6c9bb0c
#
_cell.length_a   1.000
_cell.length_b   1.000
_cell.length_c   1.000
_cell.angle_alpha   90.00
_cell.angle_beta   90.00
_cell.angle_gamma   90.00
#
_symmetry.space_group_name_H-M   'P 1'
#
loop_
_entity.id
_entity.type
_entity.pdbx_description
1 polymer ?
#
loop_
_entity_poly.entity_id
_entity_poly.type
_entity_poly.pdbx_seq_one_letter_code
_entity_poly.pdbx_strand_id
1 'polypeptide(L)'
;GVYAVMTELSKKGLLNLDCLTANGTTVGENIKNCVNKNPEVIRPVENPYSQTGGIAVLKGNLAPDSGVVKRSAVAPEMLVHEGPARVFDCEEDAIDAIKSGRIVAGDVVVIRYEGPKGGPGMREMLNPTSAIAGMGLGSSVALITDGRFSGASRGASIGHVSPEAAVGGPIALV
;
A
#
# COMPACT_ATOMS: atom_id res chain seq x y z
N GLY A 1 22.06 -6.70 7.12
CA GLY A 1 20.88 -5.86 6.86
C GLY A 1 19.81 -6.02 7.89
N VAL A 2 19.05 -7.14 7.88
CA VAL A 2 17.86 -7.30 8.75
C VAL A 2 18.20 -7.18 10.24
N TYR A 3 19.23 -7.86 10.70
CA TYR A 3 19.64 -7.78 12.13
C TYR A 3 20.07 -6.36 12.54
N ALA A 4 20.69 -5.60 11.65
CA ALA A 4 21.05 -4.23 11.95
C ALA A 4 19.81 -3.31 12.08
N VAL A 5 18.76 -3.53 11.26
CA VAL A 5 17.46 -2.86 11.42
C VAL A 5 16.83 -3.24 12.74
N MET A 6 16.80 -4.54 13.10
CA MET A 6 16.27 -5.02 14.37
C MET A 6 17.04 -4.44 15.57
N THR A 7 18.37 -4.31 15.46
CA THR A 7 19.18 -3.66 16.48
C THR A 7 18.79 -2.17 16.68
N GLU A 8 18.55 -1.43 15.59
CA GLU A 8 18.09 -0.05 15.71
C GLU A 8 16.71 0.02 16.38
N LEU A 9 15.76 -0.84 15.98
CA LEU A 9 14.42 -0.87 16.57
C LEU A 9 14.42 -1.26 18.04
N SER A 10 15.34 -2.16 18.46
CA SER A 10 15.44 -2.62 19.85
C SER A 10 15.83 -1.50 20.83
N LYS A 11 16.55 -0.48 20.37
CA LYS A 11 16.94 0.68 21.19
C LYS A 11 15.74 1.46 21.76
N LYS A 12 14.59 1.42 21.08
CA LYS A 12 13.32 2.03 21.52
C LYS A 12 12.31 1.03 22.09
N GLY A 13 12.73 -0.20 22.37
CA GLY A 13 11.84 -1.23 22.90
C GLY A 13 10.74 -1.67 21.94
N LEU A 14 10.95 -1.55 20.61
CA LEU A 14 9.97 -1.86 19.58
C LEU A 14 9.95 -3.36 19.20
N LEU A 15 10.74 -4.19 19.87
CA LEU A 15 10.84 -5.61 19.61
C LEU A 15 10.69 -6.42 20.90
N ASN A 16 10.07 -7.59 20.79
CA ASN A 16 10.01 -8.59 21.86
C ASN A 16 11.29 -9.42 21.82
N LEU A 17 12.31 -9.02 22.58
CA LEU A 17 13.66 -9.60 22.52
C LEU A 17 13.77 -11.01 23.11
N ASP A 18 12.84 -11.40 23.92
CA ASP A 18 12.74 -12.72 24.60
C ASP A 18 12.06 -13.79 23.76
N CYS A 19 11.41 -13.41 22.64
CA CYS A 19 10.78 -14.36 21.75
C CYS A 19 11.79 -15.30 21.08
N LEU A 20 11.49 -16.62 21.10
CA LEU A 20 12.28 -17.64 20.41
C LEU A 20 12.15 -17.49 18.89
N THR A 21 13.26 -17.76 18.22
CA THR A 21 13.36 -17.78 16.76
C THR A 21 13.60 -19.21 16.26
N ALA A 22 13.48 -19.41 14.94
CA ALA A 22 13.62 -20.73 14.31
C ALA A 22 14.97 -21.42 14.54
N ASN A 23 16.01 -20.68 14.90
CA ASN A 23 17.33 -21.23 15.21
C ASN A 23 17.48 -21.67 16.69
N GLY A 24 16.41 -21.57 17.49
CA GLY A 24 16.41 -22.00 18.91
C GLY A 24 16.99 -20.97 19.88
N THR A 25 17.38 -19.78 19.41
CA THR A 25 17.80 -18.64 20.24
C THR A 25 16.76 -17.53 20.24
N THR A 26 16.87 -16.59 21.15
CA THR A 26 15.96 -15.46 21.22
C THR A 26 16.31 -14.39 20.18
N VAL A 27 15.34 -13.48 19.90
CA VAL A 27 15.57 -12.30 19.06
C VAL A 27 16.75 -11.48 19.60
N GLY A 28 16.78 -11.23 20.92
CA GLY A 28 17.84 -10.49 21.58
C GLY A 28 19.22 -11.12 21.41
N GLU A 29 19.31 -12.45 21.56
CA GLU A 29 20.57 -13.18 21.33
C GLU A 29 21.05 -13.08 19.89
N ASN A 30 20.14 -13.16 18.91
CA ASN A 30 20.47 -13.05 17.50
C ASN A 30 21.04 -11.68 17.10
N ILE A 31 20.58 -10.61 17.73
CA ILE A 31 21.01 -9.25 17.37
C ILE A 31 22.09 -8.69 18.29
N LYS A 32 22.42 -9.35 19.39
CA LYS A 32 23.32 -8.89 20.47
C LYS A 32 24.65 -8.30 19.98
N ASN A 33 25.24 -8.89 18.95
CA ASN A 33 26.54 -8.48 18.41
C ASN A 33 26.41 -7.75 17.07
N CYS A 34 25.19 -7.38 16.67
CA CYS A 34 24.97 -6.72 15.39
C CYS A 34 25.12 -5.21 15.54
N VAL A 35 25.89 -4.62 14.64
CA VAL A 35 26.14 -3.17 14.60
C VAL A 35 25.67 -2.63 13.25
N ASN A 36 24.97 -1.50 13.27
CA ASN A 36 24.67 -0.76 12.06
C ASN A 36 25.97 -0.15 11.49
N LYS A 37 26.43 -0.68 10.36
CA LYS A 37 27.66 -0.22 9.68
C LYS A 37 27.42 0.83 8.61
N ASN A 38 26.16 1.10 8.27
CA ASN A 38 25.81 2.08 7.24
C ASN A 38 24.56 2.88 7.65
N PRO A 39 24.75 4.00 8.39
CA PRO A 39 23.63 4.82 8.86
C PRO A 39 22.95 5.63 7.72
N GLU A 40 23.52 5.68 6.54
CA GLU A 40 22.85 6.27 5.37
C GLU A 40 21.77 5.35 4.81
N VAL A 41 22.01 4.03 4.84
CA VAL A 41 21.05 3.01 4.37
C VAL A 41 20.07 2.63 5.47
N ILE A 42 20.57 2.38 6.69
CA ILE A 42 19.77 2.07 7.86
C ILE A 42 19.88 3.26 8.81
N ARG A 43 18.91 4.15 8.78
CA ARG A 43 18.90 5.33 9.66
C ARG A 43 18.86 4.91 11.13
N PRO A 44 19.59 5.63 11.99
CA PRO A 44 19.41 5.50 13.44
C PRO A 44 17.95 5.76 13.83
N VAL A 45 17.48 5.05 14.85
CA VAL A 45 16.08 5.14 15.30
C VAL A 45 15.72 6.53 15.86
N GLU A 46 16.73 7.32 16.22
CA GLU A 46 16.60 8.71 16.65
C GLU A 46 16.37 9.67 15.46
N ASN A 47 16.83 9.29 14.26
CA ASN A 47 16.71 10.12 13.05
C ASN A 47 16.25 9.25 11.86
N PRO A 48 15.02 8.68 11.87
CA PRO A 48 14.50 7.83 10.83
C PRO A 48 14.15 8.62 9.57
N TYR A 49 14.00 7.93 8.43
CA TYR A 49 13.45 8.53 7.21
C TYR A 49 12.00 8.99 7.37
N SER A 50 11.23 8.31 8.22
CA SER A 50 9.85 8.66 8.56
C SER A 50 9.58 8.30 10.02
N GLN A 51 8.81 9.15 10.71
CA GLN A 51 8.41 8.93 12.11
C GLN A 51 7.39 7.78 12.26
N THR A 52 6.68 7.45 11.18
CA THR A 52 5.66 6.40 11.14
C THR A 52 6.01 5.37 10.07
N GLY A 53 5.33 4.21 10.10
CA GLY A 53 5.45 3.21 9.05
C GLY A 53 4.98 3.72 7.67
N GLY A 54 5.45 3.07 6.62
CA GLY A 54 5.11 3.43 5.23
C GLY A 54 3.72 2.98 4.79
N ILE A 55 3.01 2.18 5.61
CA ILE A 55 1.66 1.66 5.32
C ILE A 55 0.68 2.37 6.25
N ALA A 56 -0.44 2.84 5.69
CA ALA A 56 -1.58 3.33 6.46
C ALA A 56 -2.81 2.46 6.19
N VAL A 57 -3.53 2.16 7.27
CA VAL A 57 -4.84 1.50 7.22
C VAL A 57 -5.90 2.59 7.28
N LEU A 58 -6.76 2.63 6.27
CA LEU A 58 -7.84 3.62 6.13
C LEU A 58 -9.17 2.99 6.48
N LYS A 59 -10.08 3.80 7.02
CA LYS A 59 -11.48 3.43 7.24
C LYS A 59 -12.39 4.55 6.76
N GLY A 60 -13.55 4.16 6.24
CA GLY A 60 -14.56 5.10 5.76
C GLY A 60 -15.80 4.36 5.28
N ASN A 61 -16.76 5.11 4.76
CA ASN A 61 -18.01 4.54 4.26
C ASN A 61 -17.83 3.53 3.12
N LEU A 62 -16.78 3.71 2.29
CA LEU A 62 -16.46 2.80 1.20
C LEU A 62 -15.67 1.57 1.68
N ALA A 63 -14.93 1.69 2.77
CA ALA A 63 -14.09 0.65 3.35
C ALA A 63 -14.29 0.58 4.86
N PRO A 64 -15.47 0.16 5.35
CA PRO A 64 -15.79 0.15 6.78
C PRO A 64 -14.89 -0.81 7.57
N ASP A 65 -14.47 -1.92 6.97
CA ASP A 65 -13.57 -2.86 7.63
C ASP A 65 -12.09 -2.47 7.45
N SER A 66 -11.69 -2.04 6.30
CA SER A 66 -10.43 -1.31 6.04
C SER A 66 -10.16 -1.10 4.54
N GLY A 67 -9.24 -0.21 4.24
CA GLY A 67 -8.45 -0.12 3.00
C GLY A 67 -6.99 0.13 3.36
N VAL A 68 -6.07 -0.22 2.49
CA VAL A 68 -4.62 -0.10 2.74
C VAL A 68 -3.97 0.76 1.67
N VAL A 69 -3.17 1.70 2.10
CA VAL A 69 -2.37 2.55 1.20
C VAL A 69 -0.90 2.55 1.62
N LYS A 70 0.00 2.52 0.64
CA LYS A 70 1.43 2.79 0.86
C LYS A 70 1.63 4.30 0.97
N ARG A 71 1.41 4.85 2.17
CA ARG A 71 1.47 6.29 2.43
C ARG A 71 2.80 6.93 2.01
N SER A 72 3.90 6.21 2.15
CA SER A 72 5.24 6.67 1.75
C SER A 72 5.40 6.89 0.23
N ALA A 73 4.48 6.39 -0.59
CA ALA A 73 4.47 6.55 -2.04
C ALA A 73 3.44 7.57 -2.53
N VAL A 74 2.66 8.15 -1.63
CA VAL A 74 1.63 9.17 -1.95
C VAL A 74 2.28 10.54 -1.87
N ALA A 75 2.15 11.33 -2.95
CA ALA A 75 2.59 12.71 -2.96
C ALA A 75 1.79 13.55 -1.94
N PRO A 76 2.41 14.53 -1.26
CA PRO A 76 1.73 15.31 -0.22
C PRO A 76 0.40 15.92 -0.66
N GLU A 77 0.31 16.41 -1.89
CA GLU A 77 -0.89 16.98 -2.50
C GLU A 77 -2.02 15.97 -2.72
N MET A 78 -1.69 14.67 -2.79
CA MET A 78 -2.64 13.57 -2.98
C MET A 78 -3.08 12.91 -1.67
N LEU A 79 -2.62 13.40 -0.52
CA LEU A 79 -3.08 12.92 0.80
C LEU A 79 -4.54 13.29 1.07
N VAL A 80 -5.02 14.36 0.43
CA VAL A 80 -6.42 14.73 0.34
C VAL A 80 -6.76 14.87 -1.12
N HIS A 81 -7.68 14.04 -1.61
CA HIS A 81 -8.08 14.03 -3.02
C HIS A 81 -9.58 13.81 -3.14
N GLU A 82 -10.22 14.58 -4.01
CA GLU A 82 -11.63 14.49 -4.33
C GLU A 82 -11.80 14.60 -5.84
N GLY A 83 -12.67 13.76 -6.41
CA GLY A 83 -12.91 13.78 -7.85
C GLY A 83 -13.96 12.79 -8.32
N PRO A 84 -14.34 12.87 -9.61
CA PRO A 84 -15.32 11.96 -10.20
C PRO A 84 -14.82 10.51 -10.16
N ALA A 85 -15.69 9.58 -9.74
CA ALA A 85 -15.40 8.16 -9.82
C ALA A 85 -15.51 7.65 -11.26
N ARG A 86 -14.48 6.93 -11.72
CA ARG A 86 -14.46 6.15 -12.95
C ARG A 86 -14.41 4.68 -12.60
N VAL A 87 -15.56 4.01 -12.71
CA VAL A 87 -15.77 2.68 -12.14
C VAL A 87 -15.64 1.61 -13.22
N PHE A 88 -14.92 0.54 -12.88
CA PHE A 88 -14.66 -0.62 -13.73
C PHE A 88 -14.81 -1.90 -12.92
N ASP A 89 -15.40 -2.92 -13.53
CA ASP A 89 -15.64 -4.22 -12.90
C ASP A 89 -14.50 -5.23 -13.17
N CYS A 90 -13.47 -4.82 -13.87
CA CYS A 90 -12.22 -5.58 -14.06
C CYS A 90 -11.03 -4.68 -14.34
N GLU A 91 -9.84 -5.21 -14.17
CA GLU A 91 -8.58 -4.52 -14.41
C GLU A 91 -8.40 -4.12 -15.87
N GLU A 92 -8.79 -4.99 -16.81
CA GLU A 92 -8.59 -4.82 -18.24
C GLU A 92 -9.32 -3.58 -18.78
N ASP A 93 -10.58 -3.40 -18.42
CA ASP A 93 -11.38 -2.24 -18.82
C ASP A 93 -10.83 -0.92 -18.27
N ALA A 94 -10.30 -0.96 -17.05
CA ALA A 94 -9.65 0.19 -16.44
C ALA A 94 -8.36 0.55 -17.18
N ILE A 95 -7.53 -0.45 -17.56
CA ILE A 95 -6.30 -0.23 -18.33
C ILE A 95 -6.61 0.40 -19.69
N ASP A 96 -7.62 -0.11 -20.38
CA ASP A 96 -8.05 0.40 -21.68
C ASP A 96 -8.59 1.84 -21.57
N ALA A 97 -9.30 2.16 -20.50
CA ALA A 97 -9.76 3.51 -20.22
C ALA A 97 -8.57 4.47 -19.96
N ILE A 98 -7.59 4.05 -19.19
CA ILE A 98 -6.40 4.85 -18.89
C ILE A 98 -5.61 5.12 -20.18
N LYS A 99 -5.27 4.06 -20.94
CA LYS A 99 -4.46 4.14 -22.16
C LYS A 99 -5.15 4.94 -23.29
N SER A 100 -6.48 4.87 -23.37
CA SER A 100 -7.25 5.62 -24.38
C SER A 100 -7.48 7.09 -24.01
N GLY A 101 -6.98 7.56 -22.85
CA GLY A 101 -7.13 8.96 -22.43
C GLY A 101 -8.52 9.29 -21.89
N ARG A 102 -9.35 8.30 -21.56
CA ARG A 102 -10.66 8.51 -20.91
C ARG A 102 -10.53 8.90 -19.44
N ILE A 103 -9.38 8.59 -18.83
CA ILE A 103 -9.05 9.00 -17.47
C ILE A 103 -8.23 10.29 -17.55
N VAL A 104 -8.64 11.29 -16.80
CA VAL A 104 -8.03 12.62 -16.78
C VAL A 104 -7.61 13.03 -15.38
N ALA A 105 -6.77 14.05 -15.27
CA ALA A 105 -6.34 14.59 -13.98
C ALA A 105 -7.56 14.96 -13.11
N GLY A 106 -7.53 14.58 -11.86
CA GLY A 106 -8.61 14.77 -10.88
C GLY A 106 -9.55 13.56 -10.74
N ASP A 107 -9.52 12.59 -11.64
CA ASP A 107 -10.37 11.40 -11.54
C ASP A 107 -9.96 10.48 -10.38
N VAL A 108 -10.92 9.70 -9.89
CA VAL A 108 -10.72 8.56 -8.98
C VAL A 108 -11.11 7.29 -9.74
N VAL A 109 -10.12 6.48 -10.09
CA VAL A 109 -10.34 5.18 -10.74
C VAL A 109 -10.75 4.16 -9.67
N VAL A 110 -11.87 3.47 -9.85
CA VAL A 110 -12.36 2.43 -8.95
C VAL A 110 -12.44 1.12 -9.74
N ILE A 111 -11.67 0.12 -9.29
CA ILE A 111 -11.68 -1.23 -9.89
C ILE A 111 -12.26 -2.20 -8.86
N ARG A 112 -13.36 -2.86 -9.24
CA ARG A 112 -14.17 -3.74 -8.37
C ARG A 112 -14.05 -5.19 -8.82
N TYR A 113 -14.49 -6.12 -7.93
CA TYR A 113 -14.55 -7.56 -8.19
C TYR A 113 -13.19 -8.19 -8.49
N GLU A 114 -12.12 -7.62 -7.95
CA GLU A 114 -10.74 -8.12 -8.05
C GLU A 114 -10.18 -8.56 -6.68
N GLY A 115 -11.07 -8.65 -5.68
CA GLY A 115 -10.74 -9.07 -4.33
C GLY A 115 -10.62 -10.58 -4.15
N PRO A 116 -10.51 -11.07 -2.90
CA PRO A 116 -10.26 -12.48 -2.59
C PRO A 116 -11.30 -13.46 -3.14
N LYS A 117 -12.56 -13.03 -3.27
CA LYS A 117 -13.67 -13.85 -3.78
C LYS A 117 -14.13 -13.43 -5.17
N GLY A 118 -14.03 -12.14 -5.51
CA GLY A 118 -14.43 -11.60 -6.79
C GLY A 118 -13.42 -11.79 -7.90
N GLY A 119 -12.12 -11.76 -7.54
CA GLY A 119 -11.01 -11.91 -8.48
C GLY A 119 -10.39 -13.31 -8.44
N PRO A 120 -9.41 -13.58 -9.33
CA PRO A 120 -8.67 -14.83 -9.33
C PRO A 120 -7.63 -14.86 -8.20
N GLY A 121 -8.06 -14.86 -6.95
CA GLY A 121 -7.18 -14.91 -5.79
C GLY A 121 -6.57 -13.58 -5.38
N MET A 122 -7.34 -12.49 -5.38
CA MET A 122 -6.89 -11.15 -5.00
C MET A 122 -5.81 -10.59 -5.92
N ARG A 123 -6.23 -10.16 -7.09
CA ARG A 123 -5.38 -9.73 -8.19
C ARG A 123 -4.51 -8.50 -7.83
N GLU A 124 -3.26 -8.53 -8.28
CA GLU A 124 -2.33 -7.42 -8.11
C GLU A 124 -2.50 -6.38 -9.22
N MET A 125 -2.79 -5.13 -8.85
CA MET A 125 -3.06 -4.01 -9.76
C MET A 125 -1.78 -3.30 -10.24
N LEU A 126 -0.79 -4.04 -10.72
CA LEU A 126 0.46 -3.47 -11.24
C LEU A 126 0.23 -2.68 -12.54
N ASN A 127 -0.53 -3.26 -13.48
CA ASN A 127 -0.73 -2.66 -14.80
C ASN A 127 -1.50 -1.33 -14.76
N PRO A 128 -2.62 -1.19 -14.01
CA PRO A 128 -3.29 0.10 -13.87
C PRO A 128 -2.40 1.19 -13.27
N THR A 129 -1.62 0.86 -12.22
CA THR A 129 -0.71 1.84 -11.61
C THR A 129 0.40 2.27 -12.56
N SER A 130 0.94 1.31 -13.34
CA SER A 130 1.94 1.60 -14.38
C SER A 130 1.37 2.43 -15.53
N ALA A 131 0.13 2.15 -15.94
CA ALA A 131 -0.55 2.92 -16.99
C ALA A 131 -0.81 4.37 -16.54
N ILE A 132 -1.32 4.58 -15.31
CA ILE A 132 -1.53 5.91 -14.73
C ILE A 132 -0.19 6.68 -14.69
N ALA A 133 0.89 6.04 -14.23
CA ALA A 133 2.21 6.66 -14.18
C ALA A 133 2.74 6.98 -15.58
N GLY A 134 2.59 6.04 -16.54
CA GLY A 134 3.01 6.19 -17.93
C GLY A 134 2.29 7.31 -18.67
N MET A 135 1.03 7.58 -18.31
CA MET A 135 0.24 8.71 -18.84
C MET A 135 0.52 10.06 -18.13
N GLY A 136 1.45 10.08 -17.17
CA GLY A 136 1.78 11.29 -16.41
C GLY A 136 0.73 11.69 -15.36
N LEU A 137 -0.18 10.78 -15.00
CA LEU A 137 -1.32 11.05 -14.11
C LEU A 137 -1.06 10.65 -12.64
N GLY A 138 0.13 10.15 -12.30
CA GLY A 138 0.44 9.58 -10.99
C GLY A 138 0.33 10.54 -9.79
N SER A 139 0.36 11.85 -10.03
CA SER A 139 0.19 12.89 -9.01
C SER A 139 -1.17 13.59 -9.05
N SER A 140 -2.12 13.09 -9.85
CA SER A 140 -3.42 13.75 -10.06
C SER A 140 -4.61 12.79 -10.17
N VAL A 141 -4.38 11.50 -10.19
CA VAL A 141 -5.41 10.45 -10.22
C VAL A 141 -5.21 9.52 -9.05
N ALA A 142 -6.28 9.25 -8.30
CA ALA A 142 -6.30 8.22 -7.28
C ALA A 142 -6.86 6.91 -7.85
N LEU A 143 -6.42 5.77 -7.28
CA LEU A 143 -6.90 4.45 -7.65
C LEU A 143 -7.36 3.69 -6.41
N ILE A 144 -8.56 3.12 -6.46
CA ILE A 144 -9.18 2.36 -5.37
C ILE A 144 -9.58 0.99 -5.90
N THR A 145 -9.30 -0.07 -5.14
CA THR A 145 -9.68 -1.44 -5.51
C THR A 145 -9.87 -2.34 -4.29
N ASP A 146 -10.73 -3.34 -4.44
CA ASP A 146 -10.80 -4.48 -3.52
C ASP A 146 -9.72 -5.56 -3.82
N GLY A 147 -8.99 -5.43 -4.94
CA GLY A 147 -7.74 -6.13 -5.21
C GLY A 147 -6.57 -5.62 -4.35
N ARG A 148 -5.32 -5.86 -4.76
CA ARG A 148 -4.14 -5.48 -4.01
C ARG A 148 -3.11 -4.73 -4.85
N PHE A 149 -2.19 -4.05 -4.16
CA PHE A 149 -1.02 -3.42 -4.76
C PHE A 149 0.27 -4.04 -4.21
N SER A 150 1.34 -3.99 -5.00
CA SER A 150 2.67 -4.40 -4.55
C SER A 150 3.40 -3.27 -3.82
N GLY A 151 4.52 -3.62 -3.18
CA GLY A 151 5.41 -2.64 -2.56
C GLY A 151 6.06 -1.66 -3.56
N ALA A 152 6.07 -1.97 -4.86
CA ALA A 152 6.59 -1.10 -5.91
C ALA A 152 5.60 -0.03 -6.38
N SER A 153 4.31 -0.15 -6.05
CA SER A 153 3.27 0.81 -6.45
C SER A 153 3.57 2.21 -5.94
N ARG A 154 3.30 3.21 -6.77
CA ARG A 154 3.44 4.65 -6.47
C ARG A 154 2.10 5.34 -6.67
N GLY A 155 1.95 6.53 -6.08
CA GLY A 155 0.74 7.34 -6.16
C GLY A 155 -0.31 6.97 -5.11
N ALA A 156 -1.46 7.62 -5.17
CA ALA A 156 -2.59 7.42 -4.28
C ALA A 156 -3.36 6.14 -4.66
N SER A 157 -2.77 4.98 -4.34
CA SER A 157 -3.32 3.66 -4.66
C SER A 157 -3.78 2.97 -3.38
N ILE A 158 -5.11 2.86 -3.21
CA ILE A 158 -5.78 2.29 -2.05
C ILE A 158 -6.29 0.91 -2.43
N GLY A 159 -5.71 -0.14 -1.88
CA GLY A 159 -6.10 -1.52 -2.10
C GLY A 159 -6.72 -2.17 -0.88
N HIS A 160 -7.04 -3.45 -1.00
CA HIS A 160 -7.63 -4.25 0.09
C HIS A 160 -8.91 -3.63 0.65
N VAL A 161 -9.71 -2.94 -0.20
CA VAL A 161 -10.97 -2.35 0.25
C VAL A 161 -11.89 -3.46 0.73
N SER A 162 -12.31 -3.35 1.97
CA SER A 162 -13.08 -4.39 2.66
C SER A 162 -14.31 -3.79 3.36
N PRO A 163 -15.47 -4.48 3.26
CA PRO A 163 -15.73 -5.71 2.49
C PRO A 163 -15.60 -5.50 0.98
N GLU A 164 -15.13 -6.55 0.26
CA GLU A 164 -15.00 -6.52 -1.19
C GLU A 164 -16.36 -6.49 -1.92
N ALA A 165 -16.38 -6.07 -3.18
CA ALA A 165 -17.61 -5.96 -4.00
C ALA A 165 -18.34 -7.30 -4.14
N ALA A 166 -17.63 -8.41 -4.34
CA ALA A 166 -18.21 -9.74 -4.56
C ALA A 166 -19.01 -10.28 -3.37
N VAL A 167 -18.79 -9.77 -2.16
CA VAL A 167 -19.58 -10.11 -0.97
C VAL A 167 -20.62 -9.04 -0.62
N GLY A 168 -20.86 -8.08 -1.50
CA GLY A 168 -21.81 -7.00 -1.27
C GLY A 168 -21.27 -5.85 -0.43
N GLY A 169 -19.94 -5.65 -0.40
CA GLY A 169 -19.34 -4.50 0.25
C GLY A 169 -19.75 -3.17 -0.39
N PRO A 170 -19.66 -2.03 0.32
CA PRO A 170 -20.10 -0.71 -0.18
C PRO A 170 -19.45 -0.31 -1.51
N ILE A 171 -18.25 -0.77 -1.80
CA ILE A 171 -17.55 -0.52 -3.08
C ILE A 171 -18.35 -1.03 -4.29
N ALA A 172 -19.21 -2.03 -4.11
CA ALA A 172 -20.10 -2.55 -5.17
C ALA A 172 -21.17 -1.54 -5.60
N LEU A 173 -21.43 -0.51 -4.79
CA LEU A 173 -22.49 0.48 -5.02
C LEU A 173 -21.98 1.80 -5.63
N VAL A 174 -20.68 1.90 -5.85
CA VAL A 174 -20.05 3.11 -6.46
C VAL A 174 -20.41 3.22 -7.93
#